data_b1cddac1e556f658e4b58e51abc6e55b
#
_entry.id   b1cddac1e556f658e4b58e51abc6e55b
#
_cell.length_a   1.000
_cell.length_b   1.000
_cell.length_c   1.000
_cell.angle_alpha   90.00
_cell.angle_beta   90.00
_cell.angle_gamma   90.00
#
_symmetry.space_group_name_H-M   'P 1'
#
loop_
_entity.id
_entity.type
_entity.pdbx_description
1 polymer ?
#
loop_
_entity_poly.entity_id
_entity_poly.type
_entity_poly.pdbx_seq_one_letter_code
_entity_poly.pdbx_strand_id
1 'polypeptide(L)'
;MSTKPKFNTLTVLVVGLWIFGTGDAVIIAAGLGVAPWTVLAQGIGIQFNWTIGQATFFISVIVLFLWIPLKEKPGVGTILNAILIAAAIDVMEPYLPHPEQQIYQLIQVLLGTILVGIGSGFYLTANLGPGPRDGWMTGLQRITNIPIGRVRTTIEIIALLIGWKLGGVFGVGTIIFAILIGPVVALFLQLTDRIWGIN
;
A
#
# COMPACT_ATOMS: atom_id res chain seq x y z
N MET A 1 -7.33 24.12 1.33
CA MET A 1 -7.50 22.83 2.03
C MET A 1 -8.18 23.10 3.37
N SER A 2 -9.30 22.45 3.64
CA SER A 2 -9.98 22.57 4.95
C SER A 2 -9.07 21.98 6.02
N THR A 3 -8.75 22.74 7.05
CA THR A 3 -7.83 22.35 8.13
C THR A 3 -8.43 21.35 9.12
N LYS A 4 -9.72 21.03 9.00
CA LYS A 4 -10.39 20.03 9.85
C LYS A 4 -11.20 19.08 8.97
N PRO A 5 -10.83 17.78 8.91
CA PRO A 5 -11.58 16.79 8.18
C PRO A 5 -13.00 16.65 8.77
N LYS A 6 -14.00 16.56 7.92
CA LYS A 6 -15.36 16.21 8.35
C LYS A 6 -15.39 14.78 8.87
N PHE A 7 -16.23 14.47 9.84
CA PHE A 7 -16.35 13.13 10.44
C PHE A 7 -16.52 12.04 9.37
N ASN A 8 -17.40 12.25 8.39
CA ASN A 8 -17.61 11.30 7.30
C ASN A 8 -16.34 11.05 6.46
N THR A 9 -15.54 12.09 6.21
CA THR A 9 -14.28 11.97 5.45
C THR A 9 -13.25 11.14 6.21
N LEU A 10 -13.15 11.34 7.53
CA LEU A 10 -12.24 10.57 8.38
C LEU A 10 -12.67 9.09 8.45
N THR A 11 -13.96 8.81 8.55
CA THR A 11 -14.48 7.44 8.55
C THR A 11 -14.16 6.73 7.23
N VAL A 12 -14.38 7.38 6.09
CA VAL A 12 -14.04 6.82 4.76
C VAL A 12 -12.54 6.54 4.66
N LEU A 13 -11.70 7.46 5.16
CA LEU A 13 -10.26 7.26 5.20
C LEU A 13 -9.87 6.03 6.03
N VAL A 14 -10.35 5.94 7.28
CA VAL A 14 -10.00 4.84 8.20
C VAL A 14 -10.47 3.50 7.66
N VAL A 15 -11.71 3.41 7.19
CA VAL A 15 -12.26 2.20 6.58
C VAL A 15 -11.47 1.81 5.32
N GLY A 16 -11.16 2.79 4.46
CA GLY A 16 -10.37 2.55 3.26
C GLY A 16 -8.97 2.01 3.55
N LEU A 17 -8.28 2.60 4.53
CA LEU A 17 -6.94 2.16 4.92
C LEU A 17 -6.95 0.77 5.58
N TRP A 18 -8.00 0.46 6.35
CA TRP A 18 -8.16 -0.86 6.94
C TRP A 18 -8.42 -1.93 5.88
N ILE A 19 -9.32 -1.65 4.92
CA ILE A 19 -9.58 -2.53 3.77
C ILE A 19 -8.30 -2.74 2.94
N PHE A 20 -7.52 -1.68 2.72
CA PHE A 20 -6.24 -1.78 2.02
C PHE A 20 -5.28 -2.75 2.72
N GLY A 21 -5.04 -2.55 4.02
CA GLY A 21 -4.14 -3.42 4.79
C GLY A 21 -4.65 -4.85 4.90
N THR A 22 -5.97 -5.06 4.99
CA THR A 22 -6.59 -6.39 4.92
C THR A 22 -6.33 -7.04 3.55
N GLY A 23 -6.43 -6.28 2.46
CA GLY A 23 -6.10 -6.78 1.12
C GLY A 23 -4.64 -7.21 1.00
N ASP A 24 -3.70 -6.44 1.55
CA ASP A 24 -2.29 -6.83 1.63
C ASP A 24 -2.11 -8.11 2.47
N ALA A 25 -2.79 -8.23 3.61
CA ALA A 25 -2.76 -9.45 4.44
C ALA A 25 -3.27 -10.67 3.67
N VAL A 26 -4.35 -10.52 2.90
CA VAL A 26 -4.90 -11.59 2.04
C VAL A 26 -3.88 -12.06 1.01
N ILE A 27 -3.14 -11.14 0.37
CA ILE A 27 -2.09 -11.48 -0.59
C ILE A 27 -0.91 -12.16 0.11
N ILE A 28 -0.54 -11.72 1.30
CA ILE A 28 0.53 -12.32 2.11
C ILE A 28 0.18 -13.79 2.44
N ALA A 29 -1.02 -14.03 2.94
CA ALA A 29 -1.50 -15.36 3.31
C ALA A 29 -1.60 -16.32 2.10
N ALA A 30 -1.75 -15.82 0.89
CA ALA A 30 -1.75 -16.64 -0.33
C ALA A 30 -0.40 -17.31 -0.63
N GLY A 31 0.72 -16.75 -0.19
CA GLY A 31 2.05 -17.34 -0.34
C GLY A 31 2.64 -17.39 -1.76
N LEU A 32 2.00 -16.76 -2.77
CA LEU A 32 2.46 -16.72 -4.17
C LEU A 32 3.34 -15.51 -4.53
N GLY A 33 3.75 -14.75 -3.53
CA GLY A 33 4.43 -13.46 -3.72
C GLY A 33 3.49 -12.29 -3.50
N VAL A 34 4.06 -11.15 -3.11
CA VAL A 34 3.33 -9.98 -2.60
C VAL A 34 3.74 -8.71 -3.34
N ALA A 35 3.09 -7.58 -3.05
CA ALA A 35 3.44 -6.28 -3.62
C ALA A 35 4.92 -5.92 -3.38
N PRO A 36 5.60 -5.16 -4.28
CA PRO A 36 7.03 -4.85 -4.18
C PRO A 36 7.47 -4.31 -2.82
N TRP A 37 6.69 -3.42 -2.23
CA TRP A 37 6.96 -2.86 -0.91
C TRP A 37 6.71 -3.85 0.22
N THR A 38 5.79 -4.76 0.04
CA THR A 38 5.52 -5.84 1.00
C THR A 38 6.62 -6.91 0.93
N VAL A 39 7.22 -7.15 -0.26
CA VAL A 39 8.44 -7.96 -0.38
C VAL A 39 9.58 -7.34 0.44
N LEU A 40 9.74 -6.00 0.38
CA LEU A 40 10.72 -5.30 1.21
C LEU A 40 10.40 -5.44 2.71
N ALA A 41 9.12 -5.29 3.09
CA ALA A 41 8.71 -5.44 4.48
C ALA A 41 8.93 -6.87 5.01
N GLN A 42 8.63 -7.89 4.22
CA GLN A 42 8.94 -9.29 4.55
C GLN A 42 10.44 -9.50 4.75
N GLY A 43 11.26 -9.01 3.80
CA GLY A 43 12.71 -9.13 3.90
C GLY A 43 13.28 -8.47 5.16
N ILE A 44 12.84 -7.25 5.48
CA ILE A 44 13.22 -6.56 6.72
C ILE A 44 12.70 -7.32 7.96
N GLY A 45 11.45 -7.77 7.93
CA GLY A 45 10.87 -8.56 9.01
C GLY A 45 11.70 -9.79 9.35
N ILE A 46 12.17 -10.53 8.35
CA ILE A 46 13.04 -11.70 8.53
C ILE A 46 14.37 -11.31 9.20
N GLN A 47 15.01 -10.21 8.74
CA GLN A 47 16.32 -9.80 9.26
C GLN A 47 16.25 -9.30 10.72
N PHE A 48 15.15 -8.67 11.12
CA PHE A 48 15.00 -8.07 12.46
C PHE A 48 14.06 -8.85 13.38
N ASN A 49 13.53 -9.99 12.91
CA ASN A 49 12.51 -10.76 13.63
C ASN A 49 11.26 -9.92 13.99
N TRP A 50 10.82 -9.09 13.04
CA TRP A 50 9.63 -8.26 13.14
C TRP A 50 8.47 -8.88 12.34
N THR A 51 7.24 -8.50 12.72
CA THR A 51 6.08 -8.79 11.88
C THR A 51 6.12 -7.97 10.59
N ILE A 52 5.35 -8.39 9.58
CA ILE A 52 5.29 -7.66 8.29
C ILE A 52 4.68 -6.28 8.50
N GLY A 53 3.68 -6.13 9.38
CA GLY A 53 3.11 -4.84 9.73
C GLY A 53 4.12 -3.93 10.43
N GLN A 54 4.87 -4.43 11.42
CA GLN A 54 5.94 -3.67 12.05
C GLN A 54 6.95 -3.16 11.02
N ALA A 55 7.44 -4.05 10.14
CA ALA A 55 8.37 -3.66 9.09
C ALA A 55 7.75 -2.62 8.13
N THR A 56 6.47 -2.79 7.75
CA THR A 56 5.72 -1.84 6.91
C THR A 56 5.61 -0.47 7.57
N PHE A 57 5.33 -0.43 8.87
CA PHE A 57 5.30 0.82 9.64
C PHE A 57 6.66 1.52 9.64
N PHE A 58 7.73 0.81 9.97
CA PHE A 58 9.09 1.38 10.00
C PHE A 58 9.56 1.85 8.63
N ILE A 59 9.27 1.11 7.55
CA ILE A 59 9.53 1.56 6.18
C ILE A 59 8.80 2.87 5.91
N SER A 60 7.52 2.96 6.29
CA SER A 60 6.72 4.18 6.10
C SER A 60 7.32 5.37 6.85
N VAL A 61 7.80 5.16 8.08
CA VAL A 61 8.51 6.19 8.86
C VAL A 61 9.79 6.63 8.15
N ILE A 62 10.62 5.69 7.68
CA ILE A 62 11.85 6.01 6.93
C ILE A 62 11.51 6.82 5.68
N VAL A 63 10.49 6.40 4.93
CA VAL A 63 10.06 7.12 3.72
C VAL A 63 9.58 8.54 4.05
N LEU A 64 8.90 8.74 5.19
CA LEU A 64 8.52 10.09 5.63
C LEU A 64 9.74 10.97 5.96
N PHE A 65 10.83 10.42 6.49
CA PHE A 65 12.07 11.17 6.64
C PHE A 65 12.65 11.61 5.29
N LEU A 66 12.48 10.81 4.23
CA LEU A 66 12.90 11.18 2.88
C LEU A 66 12.05 12.31 2.26
N TRP A 67 10.91 12.68 2.87
CA TRP A 67 10.12 13.85 2.47
C TRP A 67 10.76 15.17 2.87
N ILE A 68 11.59 15.18 3.93
CA ILE A 68 12.22 16.41 4.46
C ILE A 68 13.00 17.17 3.37
N PRO A 69 13.96 16.54 2.65
CA PRO A 69 14.67 17.23 1.57
C PRO A 69 13.77 17.61 0.40
N LEU A 70 12.63 16.90 0.21
CA LEU A 70 11.66 17.21 -0.84
C LEU A 70 10.69 18.33 -0.46
N LYS A 71 10.75 18.80 0.79
CA LYS A 71 9.83 19.82 1.37
C LYS A 71 8.35 19.42 1.27
N GLU A 72 8.07 18.12 1.25
CA GLU A 72 6.71 17.60 1.33
C GLU A 72 6.22 17.66 2.78
N LYS A 73 4.89 17.85 2.95
CA LYS A 73 4.28 17.91 4.29
C LYS A 73 3.30 16.77 4.45
N PRO A 74 3.47 15.90 5.45
CA PRO A 74 2.53 14.81 5.71
C PRO A 74 1.18 15.38 6.16
N GLY A 75 0.10 14.87 5.57
CA GLY A 75 -1.27 15.13 6.01
C GLY A 75 -1.73 14.10 7.05
N VAL A 76 -2.94 14.30 7.59
CA VAL A 76 -3.55 13.33 8.51
C VAL A 76 -3.68 11.95 7.85
N GLY A 77 -4.09 11.93 6.56
CA GLY A 77 -4.17 10.68 5.78
C GLY A 77 -2.84 9.98 5.63
N THR A 78 -1.73 10.72 5.51
CA THR A 78 -0.38 10.16 5.41
C THR A 78 0.03 9.43 6.69
N ILE A 79 -0.23 10.03 7.84
CA ILE A 79 0.11 9.43 9.15
C ILE A 79 -0.77 8.21 9.42
N LEU A 80 -2.08 8.34 9.19
CA LEU A 80 -3.01 7.22 9.37
C LEU A 80 -2.72 6.07 8.39
N ASN A 81 -2.28 6.36 7.16
CA ASN A 81 -1.87 5.34 6.19
C ASN A 81 -0.71 4.49 6.74
N ALA A 82 0.33 5.12 7.29
CA ALA A 82 1.46 4.41 7.86
C ALA A 82 1.07 3.50 9.04
N ILE A 83 0.12 3.95 9.87
CA ILE A 83 -0.29 3.22 11.08
C ILE A 83 -1.34 2.14 10.75
N LEU A 84 -2.41 2.50 10.05
CA LEU A 84 -3.58 1.62 9.89
C LEU A 84 -3.34 0.48 8.92
N ILE A 85 -2.59 0.70 7.83
CA ILE A 85 -2.23 -0.40 6.91
C ILE A 85 -1.35 -1.41 7.63
N ALA A 86 -0.34 -0.95 8.36
CA ALA A 86 0.54 -1.81 9.14
C ALA A 86 -0.23 -2.61 10.21
N ALA A 87 -1.09 -1.94 10.97
CA ALA A 87 -1.93 -2.58 11.98
C ALA A 87 -2.91 -3.59 11.35
N ALA A 88 -3.55 -3.25 10.23
CA ALA A 88 -4.47 -4.14 9.56
C ALA A 88 -3.78 -5.41 9.03
N ILE A 89 -2.55 -5.30 8.52
CA ILE A 89 -1.75 -6.46 8.11
C ILE A 89 -1.56 -7.41 9.30
N ASP A 90 -1.03 -6.93 10.40
CA ASP A 90 -0.69 -7.77 11.56
C ASP A 90 -1.93 -8.33 12.28
N VAL A 91 -3.04 -7.58 12.28
CA VAL A 91 -4.28 -8.04 12.91
C VAL A 91 -5.01 -9.07 12.04
N MET A 92 -5.02 -8.90 10.73
CA MET A 92 -5.86 -9.72 9.84
C MET A 92 -5.13 -10.99 9.36
N GLU A 93 -3.83 -10.91 9.10
CA GLU A 93 -3.06 -12.02 8.53
C GLU A 93 -3.20 -13.34 9.30
N PRO A 94 -3.14 -13.40 10.65
CA PRO A 94 -3.26 -14.66 11.39
C PRO A 94 -4.62 -15.35 11.29
N TYR A 95 -5.67 -14.63 10.87
CA TYR A 95 -7.02 -15.17 10.73
C TYR A 95 -7.34 -15.63 9.31
N LEU A 96 -6.43 -15.39 8.35
CA LEU A 96 -6.67 -15.70 6.95
C LEU A 96 -6.25 -17.13 6.61
N PRO A 97 -6.93 -17.79 5.66
CA PRO A 97 -6.55 -19.11 5.22
C PRO A 97 -5.22 -19.08 4.46
N HIS A 98 -4.39 -20.08 4.67
CA HIS A 98 -3.12 -20.32 3.96
C HIS A 98 -3.29 -21.53 3.04
N PRO A 99 -3.83 -21.37 1.83
CA PRO A 99 -4.14 -22.48 0.94
C PRO A 99 -2.87 -23.10 0.36
N GLU A 100 -2.84 -24.44 0.27
CA GLU A 100 -1.75 -25.18 -0.35
C GLU A 100 -1.94 -25.33 -1.88
N GLN A 101 -3.20 -25.34 -2.35
CA GLN A 101 -3.49 -25.49 -3.76
C GLN A 101 -3.36 -24.17 -4.52
N GLN A 102 -2.62 -24.18 -5.60
CA GLN A 102 -2.34 -23.00 -6.43
C GLN A 102 -3.59 -22.24 -6.88
N ILE A 103 -4.67 -22.95 -7.19
CA ILE A 103 -5.90 -22.30 -7.64
C ILE A 103 -6.50 -21.38 -6.55
N TYR A 104 -6.53 -21.85 -5.29
CA TYR A 104 -7.03 -21.04 -4.17
C TYR A 104 -6.05 -19.91 -3.83
N GLN A 105 -4.75 -20.14 -3.94
CA GLN A 105 -3.73 -19.08 -3.81
C GLN A 105 -3.93 -17.97 -4.84
N LEU A 106 -4.16 -18.33 -6.11
CA LEU A 106 -4.42 -17.36 -7.19
C LEU A 106 -5.71 -16.57 -6.93
N ILE A 107 -6.80 -17.26 -6.54
CA ILE A 107 -8.06 -16.60 -6.17
C ILE A 107 -7.81 -15.61 -5.03
N GLN A 108 -7.04 -16.00 -4.02
CA GLN A 108 -6.73 -15.15 -2.87
C GLN A 108 -5.90 -13.93 -3.27
N VAL A 109 -4.91 -14.07 -4.15
CA VAL A 109 -4.15 -12.93 -4.70
C VAL A 109 -5.08 -11.96 -5.44
N LEU A 110 -6.00 -12.47 -6.27
CA LEU A 110 -6.95 -11.62 -6.99
C LEU A 110 -7.90 -10.88 -6.04
N LEU A 111 -8.47 -11.59 -5.04
CA LEU A 111 -9.34 -10.98 -4.04
C LEU A 111 -8.60 -9.92 -3.22
N GLY A 112 -7.37 -10.21 -2.77
CA GLY A 112 -6.54 -9.25 -2.06
C GLY A 112 -6.22 -8.01 -2.90
N THR A 113 -5.90 -8.19 -4.18
CA THR A 113 -5.65 -7.07 -5.10
C THR A 113 -6.90 -6.19 -5.28
N ILE A 114 -8.09 -6.80 -5.37
CA ILE A 114 -9.35 -6.05 -5.43
C ILE A 114 -9.58 -5.28 -4.13
N LEU A 115 -9.36 -5.89 -2.96
CA LEU A 115 -9.48 -5.22 -1.67
C LEU A 115 -8.51 -4.03 -1.54
N VAL A 116 -7.25 -4.19 -1.95
CA VAL A 116 -6.29 -3.08 -2.01
C VAL A 116 -6.80 -1.95 -2.91
N GLY A 117 -7.40 -2.27 -4.05
CA GLY A 117 -7.98 -1.29 -4.95
C GLY A 117 -9.19 -0.56 -4.36
N ILE A 118 -10.11 -1.28 -3.70
CA ILE A 118 -11.25 -0.69 -2.98
C ILE A 118 -10.75 0.27 -1.90
N GLY A 119 -9.84 -0.22 -1.04
CA GLY A 119 -9.24 0.57 0.02
C GLY A 119 -8.54 1.82 -0.51
N SER A 120 -7.81 1.69 -1.62
CA SER A 120 -7.16 2.82 -2.32
C SER A 120 -8.17 3.84 -2.81
N GLY A 121 -9.27 3.41 -3.43
CA GLY A 121 -10.35 4.30 -3.87
C GLY A 121 -10.89 5.14 -2.71
N PHE A 122 -11.18 4.51 -1.59
CA PHE A 122 -11.71 5.20 -0.41
C PHE A 122 -10.72 6.19 0.20
N TYR A 123 -9.47 5.78 0.46
CA TYR A 123 -8.54 6.68 1.12
C TYR A 123 -8.09 7.84 0.22
N LEU A 124 -7.95 7.61 -1.09
CA LEU A 124 -7.58 8.67 -2.04
C LEU A 124 -8.70 9.69 -2.21
N THR A 125 -9.96 9.23 -2.28
CA THR A 125 -11.13 10.13 -2.35
C THR A 125 -11.26 11.01 -1.09
N ALA A 126 -10.84 10.52 0.08
CA ALA A 126 -10.81 11.32 1.30
C ALA A 126 -9.90 12.56 1.21
N ASN A 127 -8.90 12.55 0.32
CA ASN A 127 -7.99 13.67 0.01
C ASN A 127 -7.37 14.35 1.25
N LEU A 128 -7.00 13.56 2.26
CA LEU A 128 -6.39 14.02 3.52
C LEU A 128 -4.86 13.85 3.54
N GLY A 129 -4.27 13.63 2.40
CA GLY A 129 -2.85 13.45 2.17
C GLY A 129 -2.53 12.12 1.51
N PRO A 130 -1.51 12.07 0.64
CA PRO A 130 -1.08 10.82 -0.01
C PRO A 130 -0.43 9.88 0.99
N GLY A 131 -0.37 8.59 0.66
CA GLY A 131 0.44 7.64 1.40
C GLY A 131 1.92 8.02 1.41
N PRO A 132 2.71 7.56 2.40
CA PRO A 132 4.14 7.89 2.49
C PRO A 132 4.91 7.64 1.20
N ARG A 133 4.66 6.50 0.56
CA ARG A 133 5.32 6.08 -0.70
C ARG A 133 4.92 6.97 -1.88
N ASP A 134 3.63 7.25 -2.00
CA ASP A 134 3.09 8.06 -3.11
C ASP A 134 3.60 9.50 -3.04
N GLY A 135 3.62 10.09 -1.85
CA GLY A 135 4.13 11.45 -1.66
C GLY A 135 5.65 11.55 -1.91
N TRP A 136 6.43 10.51 -1.57
CA TRP A 136 7.84 10.45 -1.92
C TRP A 136 8.04 10.41 -3.44
N MET A 137 7.29 9.57 -4.14
CA MET A 137 7.33 9.47 -5.60
C MET A 137 6.94 10.78 -6.29
N THR A 138 5.88 11.44 -5.84
CA THR A 138 5.45 12.73 -6.38
C THR A 138 6.43 13.85 -6.07
N GLY A 139 7.02 13.87 -4.88
CA GLY A 139 8.08 14.80 -4.52
C GLY A 139 9.32 14.65 -5.40
N LEU A 140 9.76 13.41 -5.65
CA LEU A 140 10.87 13.13 -6.57
C LEU A 140 10.54 13.55 -8.00
N GLN A 141 9.35 13.23 -8.50
CA GLN A 141 8.89 13.68 -9.82
C GLN A 141 9.00 15.20 -9.96
N ARG A 142 8.56 15.94 -8.93
CA ARG A 142 8.54 17.39 -8.94
C ARG A 142 9.95 18.00 -9.02
N ILE A 143 10.94 17.45 -8.30
CA ILE A 143 12.31 18.00 -8.29
C ILE A 143 13.16 17.52 -9.46
N THR A 144 12.89 16.32 -10.01
CA THR A 144 13.67 15.73 -11.10
C THR A 144 13.09 15.99 -12.48
N ASN A 145 11.81 16.39 -12.57
CA ASN A 145 11.02 16.47 -13.82
C ASN A 145 10.94 15.13 -14.58
N ILE A 146 11.26 14.01 -13.94
CA ILE A 146 11.10 12.67 -14.54
C ILE A 146 9.61 12.27 -14.46
N PRO A 147 9.02 11.70 -15.53
CA PRO A 147 7.64 11.25 -15.52
C PRO A 147 7.34 10.32 -14.33
N ILE A 148 6.21 10.53 -13.64
CA ILE A 148 5.84 9.80 -12.41
C ILE A 148 5.87 8.28 -12.58
N GLY A 149 5.47 7.77 -13.75
CA GLY A 149 5.52 6.35 -14.05
C GLY A 149 6.94 5.77 -13.97
N ARG A 150 7.93 6.50 -14.48
CA ARG A 150 9.34 6.06 -14.40
C ARG A 150 9.87 6.12 -12.97
N VAL A 151 9.57 7.19 -12.23
CA VAL A 151 9.94 7.32 -10.82
C VAL A 151 9.37 6.16 -10.02
N ARG A 152 8.06 5.90 -10.16
CA ARG A 152 7.36 4.81 -9.49
C ARG A 152 7.98 3.45 -9.81
N THR A 153 8.09 3.12 -11.11
CA THR A 153 8.64 1.83 -11.54
C THR A 153 10.06 1.62 -11.01
N THR A 154 10.92 2.65 -11.07
CA THR A 154 12.30 2.55 -10.56
C THR A 154 12.32 2.26 -9.06
N ILE A 155 11.54 3.00 -8.27
CA ILE A 155 11.47 2.81 -6.81
C ILE A 155 10.91 1.43 -6.47
N GLU A 156 9.84 1.00 -7.14
CA GLU A 156 9.23 -0.30 -6.90
C GLU A 156 10.18 -1.46 -7.25
N ILE A 157 10.95 -1.35 -8.34
CA ILE A 157 11.98 -2.34 -8.68
C ILE A 157 13.08 -2.36 -7.62
N ILE A 158 13.56 -1.21 -7.16
CA ILE A 158 14.60 -1.14 -6.12
C ILE A 158 14.08 -1.79 -4.81
N ALA A 159 12.88 -1.43 -4.38
CA ALA A 159 12.26 -2.01 -3.18
C ALA A 159 12.11 -3.53 -3.30
N LEU A 160 11.63 -4.01 -4.46
CA LEU A 160 11.49 -5.43 -4.76
C LEU A 160 12.83 -6.16 -4.69
N LEU A 161 13.86 -5.64 -5.35
CA LEU A 161 15.18 -6.29 -5.40
C LEU A 161 15.85 -6.34 -4.02
N ILE A 162 15.76 -5.27 -3.24
CA ILE A 162 16.28 -5.24 -1.87
C ILE A 162 15.50 -6.24 -1.00
N GLY A 163 14.17 -6.19 -1.03
CA GLY A 163 13.34 -7.08 -0.24
C GLY A 163 13.57 -8.57 -0.57
N TRP A 164 13.65 -8.88 -1.85
CA TRP A 164 13.96 -10.25 -2.32
C TRP A 164 15.33 -10.73 -1.83
N LYS A 165 16.36 -9.91 -1.93
CA LYS A 165 17.70 -10.23 -1.39
C LYS A 165 17.71 -10.44 0.13
N LEU A 166 16.82 -9.80 0.85
CA LEU A 166 16.64 -9.96 2.29
C LEU A 166 15.76 -11.16 2.67
N GLY A 167 15.24 -11.92 1.70
CA GLY A 167 14.43 -13.11 1.92
C GLY A 167 12.93 -12.92 1.72
N GLY A 168 12.49 -11.74 1.27
CA GLY A 168 11.07 -11.50 0.94
C GLY A 168 10.61 -12.33 -0.25
N VAL A 169 9.33 -12.66 -0.30
CA VAL A 169 8.73 -13.58 -1.28
C VAL A 169 8.33 -12.83 -2.55
N PHE A 170 9.12 -13.03 -3.61
CA PHE A 170 8.79 -12.62 -4.98
C PHE A 170 8.24 -13.83 -5.75
N GLY A 171 7.13 -13.68 -6.45
CA GLY A 171 6.53 -14.77 -7.20
C GLY A 171 5.45 -14.32 -8.20
N VAL A 172 4.66 -15.29 -8.67
CA VAL A 172 3.57 -15.05 -9.64
C VAL A 172 2.56 -14.03 -9.10
N GLY A 173 2.25 -14.09 -7.79
CA GLY A 173 1.38 -13.12 -7.13
C GLY A 173 1.87 -11.69 -7.23
N THR A 174 3.20 -11.46 -7.15
CA THR A 174 3.80 -10.14 -7.32
C THR A 174 3.55 -9.58 -8.72
N ILE A 175 3.68 -10.44 -9.75
CA ILE A 175 3.47 -10.04 -11.14
C ILE A 175 1.99 -9.72 -11.39
N ILE A 176 1.09 -10.58 -10.90
CA ILE A 176 -0.36 -10.37 -11.01
C ILE A 176 -0.75 -9.05 -10.32
N PHE A 177 -0.29 -8.83 -9.10
CA PHE A 177 -0.52 -7.58 -8.38
C PHE A 177 -0.03 -6.37 -9.17
N ALA A 178 1.21 -6.39 -9.64
CA ALA A 178 1.81 -5.26 -10.35
C ALA A 178 1.04 -4.88 -11.65
N ILE A 179 0.50 -5.87 -12.35
CA ILE A 179 -0.29 -5.65 -13.58
C ILE A 179 -1.68 -5.11 -13.24
N LEU A 180 -2.34 -5.67 -12.21
CA LEU A 180 -3.76 -5.41 -11.94
C LEU A 180 -4.00 -4.21 -11.05
N ILE A 181 -3.07 -3.86 -10.14
CA ILE A 181 -3.32 -2.84 -9.12
C ILE A 181 -3.65 -1.48 -9.72
N GLY A 182 -2.95 -1.06 -10.77
CA GLY A 182 -3.21 0.22 -11.45
C GLY A 182 -4.65 0.33 -11.99
N PRO A 183 -5.09 -0.57 -12.89
CA PRO A 183 -6.48 -0.60 -13.38
C PRO A 183 -7.53 -0.71 -12.26
N VAL A 184 -7.29 -1.56 -11.26
CA VAL A 184 -8.23 -1.77 -10.15
C VAL A 184 -8.38 -0.51 -9.30
N VAL A 185 -7.27 0.15 -8.93
CA VAL A 185 -7.32 1.44 -8.21
C VAL A 185 -8.04 2.51 -9.02
N ALA A 186 -7.75 2.63 -10.33
CA ALA A 186 -8.41 3.61 -11.19
C ALA A 186 -9.92 3.39 -11.25
N LEU A 187 -10.36 2.12 -11.34
CA LEU A 187 -11.78 1.76 -11.35
C LEU A 187 -12.46 2.17 -10.04
N PHE A 188 -11.89 1.77 -8.89
CA PHE A 188 -12.52 2.05 -7.60
C PHE A 188 -12.44 3.52 -7.22
N LEU A 189 -11.41 4.25 -7.63
CA LEU A 189 -11.35 5.70 -7.46
C LEU A 189 -12.50 6.39 -8.22
N GLN A 190 -12.76 6.00 -9.48
CA GLN A 190 -13.90 6.53 -10.25
C GLN A 190 -15.25 6.20 -9.61
N LEU A 191 -15.41 4.98 -9.08
CA LEU A 191 -16.65 4.56 -8.42
C LEU A 191 -16.89 5.34 -7.13
N THR A 192 -15.87 5.51 -6.30
CA THR A 192 -15.97 6.23 -5.03
C THR A 192 -16.22 7.73 -5.26
N ASP A 193 -15.59 8.35 -6.24
CA ASP A 193 -15.86 9.75 -6.62
C ASP A 193 -17.30 9.98 -7.03
N ARG A 194 -17.90 9.04 -7.76
CA ARG A 194 -19.31 9.11 -8.16
C ARG A 194 -20.28 8.98 -6.97
N ILE A 195 -19.94 8.15 -5.97
CA ILE A 195 -20.83 7.86 -4.84
C ILE A 195 -20.72 8.92 -3.76
N TRP A 196 -19.53 9.43 -3.49
CA TRP A 196 -19.25 10.28 -2.32
C TRP A 196 -19.02 11.75 -2.66
N GLY A 197 -18.79 12.11 -3.94
CA GLY A 197 -18.78 13.49 -4.47
C GLY A 197 -18.07 14.50 -3.57
N ILE A 198 -16.83 14.20 -3.13
CA ILE A 198 -16.09 15.05 -2.18
C ILE A 198 -15.35 16.18 -2.93
N ASN A 199 -15.79 16.54 -4.11
CA ASN A 199 -15.32 17.70 -4.88
C ASN A 199 -16.18 18.93 -4.59
#